data_66a095ed6dd1c62fd3708a4199a527f7
#
_entry.id   66a095ed6dd1c62fd3708a4199a527f7
#
_cell.length_a   1.000
_cell.length_b   1.000
_cell.length_c   1.000
_cell.angle_alpha   90.00
_cell.angle_beta   90.00
_cell.angle_gamma   90.00
#
_symmetry.space_group_name_H-M   'P 1'
#
loop_
_entity.id
_entity.type
_entity.pdbx_description
1 polymer ?
#
loop_
_entity_poly.entity_id
_entity_poly.type
_entity_poly.pdbx_seq_one_letter_code
_entity_poly.pdbx_strand_id
1 'polypeptide(L)'
;MKSSSYRAMPEDQLARFQTLQKGNDCTLHAISAALQMLCGAYFKPEDLIEETNRLWWRGRIFRVFPKWAVTPRMQARFVNYLAKKHQLPVKAEFHHLDPEALQKLTDEHDIITLVTIYWLRKQAPPIYYDKRPQNYNETSTAGGHTMLFAAYDTLHKNSPGRATPWGFINSWVQGGNALFWMTDHDFKKSWGIKLPLIGNHATVLIQHIGNKHA
;
A
#
# COMPACT_ATOMS: atom_id res chain seq x y z
N MET A 1 -2.34 -16.99 20.90
CA MET A 1 -3.15 -15.77 20.78
C MET A 1 -3.88 -15.83 19.45
N LYS A 2 -5.22 -15.80 19.42
CA LYS A 2 -5.98 -15.70 18.17
C LYS A 2 -5.62 -14.34 17.55
N SER A 3 -4.98 -14.33 16.39
CA SER A 3 -4.79 -13.12 15.58
C SER A 3 -6.18 -12.54 15.30
N SER A 4 -6.51 -11.42 15.91
CA SER A 4 -7.71 -10.69 15.52
C SER A 4 -7.46 -10.20 14.10
N SER A 5 -8.26 -10.72 13.16
CA SER A 5 -8.18 -10.30 11.78
C SER A 5 -8.20 -8.78 11.68
N TYR A 6 -7.19 -8.17 11.05
CA TYR A 6 -7.17 -6.74 10.82
C TYR A 6 -8.41 -6.25 10.05
N ARG A 7 -9.05 -7.12 9.27
CA ARG A 7 -10.27 -6.81 8.52
C ARG A 7 -11.51 -6.67 9.37
N ALA A 8 -11.51 -7.19 10.59
CA ALA A 8 -12.54 -6.95 11.58
C ALA A 8 -12.31 -5.64 12.37
N MET A 9 -11.20 -4.93 12.12
CA MET A 9 -10.93 -3.67 12.81
C MET A 9 -11.81 -2.56 12.26
N PRO A 10 -12.41 -1.72 13.11
CA PRO A 10 -13.06 -0.48 12.72
C PRO A 10 -12.11 0.44 11.94
N GLU A 11 -12.68 1.31 11.11
CA GLU A 11 -11.91 2.22 10.25
C GLU A 11 -10.92 3.09 11.03
N ASP A 12 -11.33 3.60 12.19
CA ASP A 12 -10.48 4.43 13.05
C ASP A 12 -9.28 3.66 13.62
N GLN A 13 -9.41 2.36 13.85
CA GLN A 13 -8.31 1.52 14.28
C GLN A 13 -7.34 1.22 13.12
N LEU A 14 -7.87 0.93 11.92
CA LEU A 14 -7.05 0.77 10.72
C LEU A 14 -6.29 2.06 10.38
N ALA A 15 -6.93 3.20 10.52
CA ALA A 15 -6.32 4.49 10.26
C ALA A 15 -5.10 4.80 11.15
N ARG A 16 -4.99 4.18 12.33
CA ARG A 16 -3.84 4.36 13.23
C ARG A 16 -2.53 3.82 12.68
N PHE A 17 -2.57 2.92 11.70
CA PHE A 17 -1.36 2.43 11.02
C PHE A 17 -0.80 3.41 9.98
N GLN A 18 -1.46 4.53 9.74
CA GLN A 18 -0.99 5.57 8.84
C GLN A 18 0.19 6.32 9.45
N THR A 19 1.25 6.48 8.67
CA THR A 19 2.46 7.20 9.06
C THR A 19 2.77 8.26 8.00
N LEU A 20 3.20 9.45 8.42
CA LEU A 20 3.40 10.59 7.51
C LEU A 20 4.72 10.46 6.75
N GLN A 21 4.64 10.32 5.43
CA GLN A 21 5.81 10.36 4.56
C GLN A 21 6.37 11.78 4.41
N LYS A 22 7.69 11.88 4.27
CA LYS A 22 8.40 13.15 4.05
C LYS A 22 9.02 13.27 2.66
N GLY A 23 9.00 12.19 1.89
CA GLY A 23 9.63 12.11 0.57
C GLY A 23 8.98 11.05 -0.33
N ASN A 24 9.74 10.45 -1.23
CA ASN A 24 9.29 9.37 -2.14
C ASN A 24 9.39 7.98 -1.49
N ASP A 25 8.91 7.84 -0.27
CA ASP A 25 9.03 6.68 0.60
C ASP A 25 7.69 5.99 0.91
N CYS A 26 6.62 6.34 0.20
CA CYS A 26 5.28 5.78 0.39
C CYS A 26 5.26 4.25 0.50
N THR A 27 6.06 3.56 -0.31
CA THR A 27 6.21 2.10 -0.26
C THR A 27 6.67 1.60 1.10
N LEU A 28 7.63 2.27 1.72
CA LEU A 28 8.21 1.81 2.99
C LEU A 28 7.26 2.04 4.15
N HIS A 29 6.46 3.10 4.09
CA HIS A 29 5.35 3.33 5.00
C HIS A 29 4.27 2.24 4.86
N ALA A 30 3.90 1.89 3.63
CA ALA A 30 2.93 0.82 3.36
C ALA A 30 3.45 -0.56 3.81
N ILE A 31 4.73 -0.87 3.60
CA ILE A 31 5.36 -2.11 4.08
C ILE A 31 5.40 -2.15 5.61
N SER A 32 5.80 -1.06 6.28
CA SER A 32 5.81 -0.97 7.75
C SER A 32 4.42 -1.25 8.33
N ALA A 33 3.39 -0.59 7.80
CA ALA A 33 2.00 -0.81 8.21
C ALA A 33 1.58 -2.27 7.99
N ALA A 34 1.88 -2.85 6.82
CA ALA A 34 1.52 -4.23 6.49
C ALA A 34 2.16 -5.25 7.45
N LEU A 35 3.45 -5.11 7.74
CA LEU A 35 4.15 -6.02 8.66
C LEU A 35 3.63 -5.88 10.09
N GLN A 36 3.37 -4.65 10.54
CA GLN A 36 2.78 -4.41 11.86
C GLN A 36 1.40 -5.04 11.99
N MET A 37 0.55 -4.94 10.96
CA MET A 37 -0.79 -5.51 10.97
C MET A 37 -0.79 -7.04 10.90
N LEU A 38 0.09 -7.65 10.07
CA LEU A 38 0.11 -9.10 9.87
C LEU A 38 0.79 -9.89 10.99
N CYS A 39 1.86 -9.36 11.54
CA CYS A 39 2.69 -10.10 12.50
C CYS A 39 3.18 -9.27 13.69
N GLY A 40 2.66 -8.05 13.87
CA GLY A 40 3.03 -7.17 14.99
C GLY A 40 4.44 -6.56 14.88
N ALA A 41 5.16 -6.81 13.78
CA ALA A 41 6.52 -6.32 13.59
C ALA A 41 6.51 -4.87 13.09
N TYR A 42 6.79 -3.93 13.97
CA TYR A 42 6.89 -2.52 13.61
C TYR A 42 8.31 -2.15 13.21
N PHE A 43 8.45 -1.56 12.04
CA PHE A 43 9.67 -0.94 11.56
C PHE A 43 9.42 0.55 11.32
N LYS A 44 10.29 1.41 11.81
CA LYS A 44 10.21 2.82 11.44
C LYS A 44 10.51 2.97 9.95
N PRO A 45 9.69 3.71 9.19
CA PRO A 45 9.94 3.89 7.76
C PRO A 45 11.35 4.44 7.45
N GLU A 46 11.87 5.32 8.29
CA GLU A 46 13.22 5.87 8.17
C GLU A 46 14.31 4.79 8.22
N ASP A 47 14.18 3.82 9.12
CA ASP A 47 15.12 2.68 9.23
C ASP A 47 15.04 1.80 7.97
N LEU A 48 13.83 1.62 7.41
CA LEU A 48 13.65 0.90 6.15
C LEU A 48 14.28 1.65 4.95
N ILE A 49 14.25 2.98 4.93
CA ILE A 49 14.94 3.80 3.91
C ILE A 49 16.45 3.55 3.99
N GLU A 50 17.03 3.60 5.17
CA GLU A 50 18.45 3.31 5.36
C GLU A 50 18.80 1.88 4.93
N GLU A 51 17.97 0.92 5.27
CA GLU A 51 18.18 -0.48 4.90
C GLU A 51 18.15 -0.67 3.37
N THR A 52 17.17 -0.11 2.67
CA THR A 52 17.10 -0.17 1.20
C THR A 52 18.30 0.52 0.57
N ASN A 53 18.75 1.65 1.11
CA ASN A 53 19.90 2.38 0.60
C ASN A 53 21.23 1.60 0.77
N ARG A 54 21.36 0.79 1.81
CA ARG A 54 22.51 -0.10 1.99
C ARG A 54 22.57 -1.26 1.02
N LEU A 55 21.41 -1.67 0.45
CA LEU A 55 21.28 -2.87 -0.38
C LEU A 55 21.30 -2.60 -1.88
N TRP A 56 21.14 -1.35 -2.31
CA TRP A 56 20.96 -0.99 -3.72
C TRP A 56 22.09 -1.47 -4.64
N TRP A 57 23.33 -1.37 -4.21
CA TRP A 57 24.52 -1.73 -4.99
C TRP A 57 24.68 -3.24 -5.21
N ARG A 58 23.93 -4.05 -4.47
CA ARG A 58 23.89 -5.51 -4.66
C ARG A 58 22.94 -5.93 -5.79
N GLY A 59 22.26 -4.99 -6.44
CA GLY A 59 21.32 -5.24 -7.52
C GLY A 59 20.05 -6.01 -7.10
N ARG A 60 19.82 -6.22 -5.82
CA ARG A 60 18.71 -7.03 -5.31
C ARG A 60 17.47 -6.21 -4.97
N ILE A 61 17.65 -4.96 -4.55
CA ILE A 61 16.58 -4.09 -4.06
C ILE A 61 16.87 -2.68 -4.57
N PHE A 62 15.82 -1.97 -4.99
CA PHE A 62 15.98 -0.59 -5.44
C PHE A 62 16.25 0.34 -4.26
N ARG A 63 17.17 1.26 -4.50
CA ARG A 63 17.39 2.39 -3.64
C ARG A 63 16.22 3.36 -3.74
N VAL A 64 15.74 3.86 -2.60
CA VAL A 64 14.81 4.98 -2.56
C VAL A 64 15.58 6.27 -2.77
N PHE A 65 15.45 6.84 -3.97
CA PHE A 65 15.96 8.17 -4.28
C PHE A 65 14.86 9.21 -4.11
N PRO A 66 15.17 10.48 -3.87
CA PRO A 66 14.17 11.55 -3.74
C PRO A 66 13.19 11.67 -4.90
N LYS A 67 13.48 11.10 -6.05
CA LYS A 67 12.64 11.15 -7.25
C LYS A 67 12.25 9.77 -7.82
N TRP A 68 12.59 8.69 -7.14
CA TRP A 68 12.40 7.33 -7.66
C TRP A 68 11.60 6.49 -6.70
N ALA A 69 10.52 5.91 -7.19
CA ALA A 69 9.71 4.97 -6.44
C ALA A 69 10.29 3.55 -6.49
N VAL A 70 10.08 2.78 -5.43
CA VAL A 70 10.37 1.35 -5.41
C VAL A 70 9.33 0.62 -6.26
N THR A 71 9.77 -0.15 -7.27
CA THR A 71 8.85 -0.88 -8.14
C THR A 71 8.14 -2.02 -7.38
N PRO A 72 6.91 -2.41 -7.75
CA PRO A 72 6.18 -3.46 -7.04
C PRO A 72 6.92 -4.80 -6.92
N ARG A 73 7.66 -5.21 -7.94
CA ARG A 73 8.53 -6.40 -7.85
C ARG A 73 9.62 -6.27 -6.78
N MET A 74 10.17 -5.07 -6.62
CA MET A 74 11.17 -4.79 -5.61
C MET A 74 10.56 -4.65 -4.21
N GLN A 75 9.32 -4.17 -4.12
CA GLN A 75 8.57 -4.17 -2.86
C GLN A 75 8.45 -5.60 -2.32
N ALA A 76 8.00 -6.56 -3.15
CA ALA A 76 7.90 -7.97 -2.76
C ALA A 76 9.27 -8.56 -2.33
N ARG A 77 10.33 -8.27 -3.09
CA ARG A 77 11.69 -8.70 -2.73
C ARG A 77 12.17 -8.12 -1.41
N PHE A 78 11.85 -6.87 -1.15
CA PHE A 78 12.26 -6.21 0.09
C PHE A 78 11.52 -6.78 1.29
N VAL A 79 10.22 -7.02 1.19
CA VAL A 79 9.45 -7.70 2.24
C VAL A 79 10.03 -9.08 2.54
N ASN A 80 10.34 -9.88 1.51
CA ASN A 80 10.94 -11.21 1.69
C ASN A 80 12.36 -11.14 2.28
N TYR A 81 13.13 -10.10 1.97
CA TYR A 81 14.41 -9.84 2.61
C TYR A 81 14.24 -9.55 4.11
N LEU A 82 13.30 -8.65 4.47
CA LEU A 82 13.01 -8.34 5.88
C LEU A 82 12.48 -9.59 6.61
N ALA A 83 11.60 -10.36 5.98
CA ALA A 83 11.08 -11.59 6.55
C ALA A 83 12.19 -12.58 6.87
N LYS A 84 13.15 -12.79 5.97
CA LYS A 84 14.30 -13.65 6.19
C LYS A 84 15.24 -13.10 7.29
N LYS A 85 15.53 -11.79 7.25
CA LYS A 85 16.47 -11.14 8.18
C LYS A 85 15.97 -11.15 9.62
N HIS A 86 14.66 -10.90 9.79
CA HIS A 86 14.02 -10.76 11.10
C HIS A 86 13.18 -11.98 11.49
N GLN A 87 13.23 -13.07 10.72
CA GLN A 87 12.49 -14.32 10.96
C GLN A 87 10.97 -14.09 11.09
N LEU A 88 10.42 -13.19 10.23
CA LEU A 88 9.00 -12.90 10.25
C LEU A 88 8.21 -13.99 9.52
N PRO A 89 7.02 -14.38 10.01
CA PRO A 89 6.18 -15.40 9.40
C PRO A 89 5.37 -14.84 8.23
N VAL A 90 6.03 -14.17 7.29
CA VAL A 90 5.38 -13.58 6.12
C VAL A 90 6.12 -13.90 4.83
N LYS A 91 5.37 -13.94 3.73
CA LYS A 91 5.88 -14.05 2.36
C LYS A 91 5.21 -13.01 1.48
N ALA A 92 5.94 -12.43 0.56
CA ALA A 92 5.41 -11.46 -0.39
C ALA A 92 5.60 -11.91 -1.83
N GLU A 93 4.58 -11.69 -2.65
CA GLU A 93 4.57 -12.00 -4.07
C GLU A 93 4.03 -10.83 -4.88
N PHE A 94 4.59 -10.62 -6.07
CA PHE A 94 4.12 -9.63 -7.03
C PHE A 94 3.13 -10.26 -7.99
N HIS A 95 1.97 -9.61 -8.18
CA HIS A 95 0.90 -10.05 -9.05
C HIS A 95 0.36 -8.92 -9.93
N HIS A 96 -0.36 -9.30 -10.97
CA HIS A 96 -1.26 -8.46 -11.72
C HIS A 96 -2.67 -8.96 -11.44
N LEU A 97 -3.44 -8.20 -10.67
CA LEU A 97 -4.81 -8.58 -10.30
C LEU A 97 -5.81 -7.73 -11.09
N ASP A 98 -6.94 -8.33 -11.46
CA ASP A 98 -8.09 -7.52 -11.85
C ASP A 98 -8.83 -6.95 -10.63
N PRO A 99 -9.71 -5.95 -10.83
CA PRO A 99 -10.43 -5.33 -9.73
C PRO A 99 -11.31 -6.30 -8.93
N GLU A 100 -11.85 -7.33 -9.55
CA GLU A 100 -12.72 -8.31 -8.89
C GLU A 100 -11.90 -9.26 -8.01
N ALA A 101 -10.73 -9.69 -8.49
CA ALA A 101 -9.79 -10.46 -7.69
C ALA A 101 -9.29 -9.65 -6.48
N LEU A 102 -9.01 -8.35 -6.65
CA LEU A 102 -8.60 -7.49 -5.55
C LEU A 102 -9.73 -7.34 -4.50
N GLN A 103 -10.98 -7.18 -4.94
CA GLN A 103 -12.14 -7.13 -4.02
C GLN A 103 -12.26 -8.40 -3.18
N LYS A 104 -12.12 -9.59 -3.79
CA LYS A 104 -12.21 -10.88 -3.08
C LYS A 104 -11.16 -10.99 -1.97
N LEU A 105 -10.01 -10.36 -2.12
CA LEU A 105 -8.98 -10.34 -1.08
C LEU A 105 -9.40 -9.57 0.18
N THR A 106 -10.51 -8.80 0.15
CA THR A 106 -11.04 -8.18 1.37
C THR A 106 -11.55 -9.21 2.39
N ASP A 107 -11.86 -10.41 1.95
CA ASP A 107 -12.35 -11.49 2.82
C ASP A 107 -11.21 -12.37 3.37
N GLU A 108 -9.99 -12.21 2.84
CA GLU A 108 -8.82 -12.98 3.26
C GLU A 108 -8.16 -12.35 4.50
N HIS A 109 -8.08 -13.10 5.58
CA HIS A 109 -7.60 -12.57 6.87
C HIS A 109 -6.07 -12.54 7.01
N ASP A 110 -5.39 -13.39 6.26
CA ASP A 110 -3.93 -13.58 6.36
C ASP A 110 -3.15 -12.87 5.25
N ILE A 111 -3.84 -12.07 4.41
CA ILE A 111 -3.25 -11.38 3.27
C ILE A 111 -3.48 -9.89 3.35
N ILE A 112 -2.42 -9.12 3.24
CA ILE A 112 -2.45 -7.68 3.01
C ILE A 112 -1.98 -7.39 1.61
N THR A 113 -2.64 -6.42 0.97
CA THR A 113 -2.39 -6.07 -0.42
C THR A 113 -1.85 -4.64 -0.53
N LEU A 114 -0.67 -4.49 -1.12
CA LEU A 114 -0.16 -3.18 -1.52
C LEU A 114 -0.51 -2.95 -2.99
N VAL A 115 -1.14 -1.84 -3.28
CA VAL A 115 -1.45 -1.40 -4.64
C VAL A 115 -0.62 -0.19 -5.01
N THR A 116 -0.15 -0.13 -6.26
CA THR A 116 0.59 1.03 -6.75
C THR A 116 -0.20 1.64 -7.89
N ILE A 117 -0.70 2.85 -7.66
CA ILE A 117 -1.37 3.67 -8.68
C ILE A 117 -0.35 4.54 -9.40
N TYR A 118 -0.67 4.91 -10.64
CA TYR A 118 0.17 5.75 -11.47
C TYR A 118 -0.64 6.86 -12.10
N TRP A 119 0.04 7.93 -12.49
CA TRP A 119 -0.54 8.99 -13.32
C TRP A 119 0.49 9.53 -14.29
N LEU A 120 0.01 9.95 -15.44
CA LEU A 120 0.79 10.58 -16.48
C LEU A 120 0.38 12.06 -16.55
N ARG A 121 1.36 12.95 -16.72
CA ARG A 121 1.17 14.40 -16.79
C ARG A 121 0.43 14.91 -15.52
N LYS A 122 0.57 15.95 -14.99
CA LYS A 122 -0.03 16.65 -13.82
C LYS A 122 -1.46 16.23 -13.36
N GLN A 123 -1.86 14.98 -13.60
CA GLN A 123 -3.21 14.46 -13.33
C GLN A 123 -3.15 13.32 -12.31
N ALA A 124 -2.62 13.61 -11.13
CA ALA A 124 -2.76 12.69 -10.01
C ALA A 124 -4.26 12.45 -9.73
N PRO A 125 -4.69 11.19 -9.54
CA PRO A 125 -6.07 10.90 -9.24
C PRO A 125 -6.46 11.50 -7.88
N PRO A 126 -7.69 11.99 -7.72
CA PRO A 126 -8.17 12.48 -6.44
C PRO A 126 -8.28 11.30 -5.46
N ILE A 127 -7.72 11.48 -4.27
CA ILE A 127 -7.86 10.57 -3.13
C ILE A 127 -8.51 11.38 -2.02
N TYR A 128 -9.61 10.88 -1.48
CA TYR A 128 -10.42 11.62 -0.51
C TYR A 128 -10.09 11.22 0.91
N TYR A 129 -9.84 12.20 1.76
CA TYR A 129 -9.71 12.04 3.19
C TYR A 129 -10.68 13.00 3.88
N ASP A 130 -11.49 12.50 4.80
CA ASP A 130 -12.52 13.29 5.50
C ASP A 130 -13.34 14.17 4.53
N LYS A 131 -13.89 13.55 3.48
CA LYS A 131 -14.70 14.19 2.41
C LYS A 131 -13.99 15.25 1.57
N ARG A 132 -12.68 15.42 1.74
CA ARG A 132 -11.86 16.40 1.01
C ARG A 132 -10.91 15.67 0.04
N PRO A 133 -10.84 16.11 -1.22
CA PRO A 133 -9.83 15.59 -2.11
C PRO A 133 -8.43 16.01 -1.62
N GLN A 134 -7.54 15.06 -1.54
CA GLN A 134 -6.12 15.28 -1.31
C GLN A 134 -5.40 15.11 -2.65
N ASN A 135 -4.68 16.12 -3.07
CA ASN A 135 -3.92 16.06 -4.31
C ASN A 135 -2.45 15.79 -4.00
N TYR A 136 -1.89 14.81 -4.66
CA TYR A 136 -0.45 14.64 -4.66
C TYR A 136 0.19 15.83 -5.40
N ASN A 137 1.28 16.31 -4.85
CA ASN A 137 2.03 17.50 -5.22
C ASN A 137 1.85 17.94 -6.70
N GLU A 138 1.28 19.10 -6.94
CA GLU A 138 0.91 19.65 -8.25
C GLU A 138 2.07 19.83 -9.23
N THR A 139 3.30 19.66 -8.76
CA THR A 139 4.53 19.91 -9.53
C THR A 139 5.03 18.70 -10.34
N SER A 140 4.52 17.50 -10.11
CA SER A 140 4.98 16.31 -10.84
C SER A 140 4.26 16.14 -12.17
N THR A 141 4.99 15.97 -13.24
CA THR A 141 4.45 15.71 -14.59
C THR A 141 3.91 14.27 -14.72
N ALA A 142 4.44 13.35 -13.96
CA ALA A 142 4.02 11.96 -13.84
C ALA A 142 4.44 11.45 -12.47
N GLY A 143 3.79 10.42 -11.96
CA GLY A 143 4.13 9.84 -10.67
C GLY A 143 3.48 8.49 -10.42
N GLY A 144 3.82 7.92 -9.27
CA GLY A 144 3.23 6.71 -8.74
C GLY A 144 3.15 6.80 -7.23
N HIS A 145 2.18 6.11 -6.65
CA HIS A 145 1.98 6.08 -5.22
C HIS A 145 1.55 4.69 -4.77
N THR A 146 2.19 4.19 -3.72
CA THR A 146 1.87 2.89 -3.12
C THR A 146 1.05 3.09 -1.87
N MET A 147 -0.08 2.40 -1.78
CA MET A 147 -0.97 2.39 -0.64
C MET A 147 -1.29 0.96 -0.23
N LEU A 148 -1.69 0.76 1.02
CA LEU A 148 -2.21 -0.51 1.51
C LEU A 148 -3.72 -0.52 1.31
N PHE A 149 -4.21 -1.49 0.54
CA PHE A 149 -5.64 -1.69 0.34
C PHE A 149 -6.26 -2.30 1.61
N ALA A 150 -7.18 -1.56 2.22
CA ALA A 150 -7.72 -1.87 3.54
C ALA A 150 -9.20 -2.26 3.52
N ALA A 151 -10.01 -1.67 2.64
CA ALA A 151 -11.46 -1.88 2.64
C ALA A 151 -12.07 -1.71 1.25
N TYR A 152 -13.17 -2.42 1.02
CA TYR A 152 -14.06 -2.19 -0.13
C TYR A 152 -15.51 -2.08 0.36
N ASP A 153 -16.12 -0.92 0.12
CA ASP A 153 -17.50 -0.66 0.51
C ASP A 153 -18.23 0.14 -0.59
N THR A 154 -19.14 -0.52 -1.30
CA THR A 154 -19.92 0.08 -2.40
C THR A 154 -20.82 1.22 -1.94
N LEU A 155 -21.18 1.27 -0.67
CA LEU A 155 -22.05 2.28 -0.09
C LEU A 155 -21.28 3.48 0.45
N HIS A 156 -19.95 3.38 0.56
CA HIS A 156 -19.12 4.44 1.11
C HIS A 156 -19.15 5.69 0.25
N LYS A 157 -19.34 6.84 0.89
CA LYS A 157 -19.46 8.16 0.22
C LYS A 157 -18.56 9.17 0.93
N ASN A 158 -17.30 9.22 0.53
CA ASN A 158 -16.34 10.20 1.03
C ASN A 158 -16.09 11.35 0.02
N SER A 159 -16.89 11.40 -1.04
CA SER A 159 -16.90 12.49 -2.02
C SER A 159 -18.32 13.00 -2.20
N PRO A 160 -18.55 14.33 -2.34
CA PRO A 160 -19.87 14.86 -2.62
C PRO A 160 -20.45 14.25 -3.89
N GLY A 161 -21.60 13.55 -3.75
CA GLY A 161 -22.37 13.00 -4.87
C GLY A 161 -21.79 11.76 -5.56
N ARG A 162 -20.69 11.16 -5.08
CA ARG A 162 -20.08 9.97 -5.68
C ARG A 162 -19.72 8.91 -4.64
N ALA A 163 -19.92 7.63 -5.02
CA ALA A 163 -19.42 6.52 -4.24
C ALA A 163 -17.89 6.45 -4.32
N THR A 164 -17.25 6.15 -3.20
CA THR A 164 -15.80 5.97 -3.07
C THR A 164 -15.51 4.62 -2.43
N PRO A 165 -15.69 3.51 -3.19
CA PRO A 165 -15.69 2.17 -2.60
C PRO A 165 -14.32 1.64 -2.19
N TRP A 166 -13.23 2.23 -2.67
CA TRP A 166 -11.87 1.72 -2.45
C TRP A 166 -11.20 2.46 -1.30
N GLY A 167 -10.99 1.78 -0.17
CA GLY A 167 -10.40 2.32 1.05
C GLY A 167 -8.96 1.89 1.26
N PHE A 168 -8.10 2.83 1.67
CA PHE A 168 -6.66 2.65 1.78
C PHE A 168 -6.11 3.22 3.08
N ILE A 169 -5.13 2.53 3.65
CA ILE A 169 -4.14 3.12 4.55
C ILE A 169 -3.12 3.83 3.68
N ASN A 170 -2.88 5.11 3.95
CA ASN A 170 -2.04 5.98 3.14
C ASN A 170 -1.03 6.73 4.03
N SER A 171 0.08 7.13 3.43
CA SER A 171 1.19 7.79 4.10
C SER A 171 1.15 9.33 4.04
N TRP A 172 -0.03 9.92 3.91
CA TRP A 172 -0.18 11.39 3.84
C TRP A 172 -0.63 12.03 5.16
N VAL A 173 -0.93 11.23 6.17
CA VAL A 173 -1.25 11.68 7.52
C VAL A 173 -0.55 10.81 8.54
N GLN A 174 -0.35 11.34 9.74
CA GLN A 174 0.15 10.57 10.87
C GLN A 174 -1.05 10.08 11.71
N GLY A 175 -1.28 8.79 11.73
CA GLY A 175 -2.44 8.21 12.40
C GLY A 175 -3.74 8.66 11.70
N GLY A 176 -4.67 9.14 12.45
CA GLY A 176 -5.95 9.62 11.93
C GLY A 176 -7.13 8.75 12.36
N ASN A 177 -8.33 9.19 12.01
CA ASN A 177 -9.59 8.53 12.36
C ASN A 177 -10.32 7.95 11.15
N ALA A 178 -9.77 8.14 9.95
CA ALA A 178 -10.39 7.70 8.71
C ALA A 178 -9.36 7.14 7.73
N LEU A 179 -9.81 6.28 6.84
CA LEU A 179 -9.04 5.82 5.69
C LEU A 179 -9.08 6.86 4.56
N PHE A 180 -8.19 6.67 3.61
CA PHE A 180 -8.24 7.37 2.33
C PHE A 180 -9.09 6.59 1.36
N TRP A 181 -9.93 7.28 0.58
CA TRP A 181 -10.90 6.64 -0.30
C TRP A 181 -10.79 7.13 -1.74
N MET A 182 -11.04 6.25 -2.69
CA MET A 182 -11.07 6.58 -4.12
C MET A 182 -12.39 6.16 -4.76
N THR A 183 -12.80 6.92 -5.79
CA THR A 183 -13.91 6.49 -6.65
C THR A 183 -13.49 5.27 -7.47
N ASP A 184 -14.46 4.48 -7.91
CA ASP A 184 -14.20 3.31 -8.75
C ASP A 184 -13.48 3.71 -10.05
N HIS A 185 -13.92 4.80 -10.67
CA HIS A 185 -13.31 5.33 -11.89
C HIS A 185 -11.85 5.73 -11.70
N ASP A 186 -11.55 6.55 -10.67
CA ASP A 186 -10.21 7.10 -10.46
C ASP A 186 -9.23 6.01 -10.04
N PHE A 187 -9.67 5.07 -9.20
CA PHE A 187 -8.83 3.94 -8.81
C PHE A 187 -8.52 3.05 -10.01
N LYS A 188 -9.52 2.51 -10.68
CA LYS A 188 -9.32 1.60 -11.83
C LYS A 188 -8.50 2.24 -12.94
N LYS A 189 -8.74 3.53 -13.24
CA LYS A 189 -7.98 4.28 -14.23
C LYS A 189 -6.51 4.41 -13.86
N SER A 190 -6.20 4.79 -12.63
CA SER A 190 -4.83 5.02 -12.20
C SER A 190 -4.05 3.74 -11.90
N TRP A 191 -4.72 2.71 -11.38
CA TRP A 191 -4.13 1.40 -11.15
C TRP A 191 -3.99 0.59 -12.46
N GLY A 192 -4.88 0.85 -13.44
CA GLY A 192 -4.88 0.22 -14.76
C GLY A 192 -3.83 0.79 -15.75
N ILE A 193 -3.10 1.84 -15.40
CA ILE A 193 -2.05 2.38 -16.28
C ILE A 193 -0.97 1.33 -16.50
N LYS A 194 -0.75 0.99 -17.79
CA LYS A 194 0.31 0.05 -18.19
C LYS A 194 1.65 0.77 -18.32
N LEU A 195 2.58 0.43 -17.46
CA LEU A 195 3.97 0.94 -17.54
C LEU A 195 4.91 -0.14 -18.10
N PRO A 196 5.93 0.28 -18.88
CA PRO A 196 6.98 -0.63 -19.32
C PRO A 196 7.60 -1.37 -18.13
N LEU A 197 7.86 -2.67 -18.27
CA LEU A 197 8.49 -3.55 -17.28
C LEU A 197 7.67 -3.79 -15.98
N ILE A 198 6.65 -2.99 -15.70
CA ILE A 198 5.79 -3.12 -14.51
C ILE A 198 4.45 -3.75 -14.89
N GLY A 199 3.89 -3.40 -16.05
CA GLY A 199 2.53 -3.78 -16.44
C GLY A 199 1.47 -2.84 -15.88
N ASN A 200 0.23 -3.30 -15.86
CA ASN A 200 -0.91 -2.67 -15.22
C ASN A 200 -1.34 -3.47 -13.98
N HIS A 201 -2.20 -2.90 -13.16
CA HIS A 201 -2.76 -3.56 -11.97
C HIS A 201 -1.70 -4.15 -11.04
N ALA A 202 -0.58 -3.43 -10.91
CA ALA A 202 0.58 -3.86 -10.15
C ALA A 202 0.27 -3.95 -8.65
N THR A 203 0.43 -5.13 -8.09
CA THR A 203 -0.02 -5.49 -6.74
C THR A 203 1.04 -6.33 -6.05
N VAL A 204 1.24 -6.11 -4.76
CA VAL A 204 2.05 -6.97 -3.91
C VAL A 204 1.16 -7.59 -2.84
N LEU A 205 1.06 -8.90 -2.85
CA LEU A 205 0.40 -9.66 -1.79
C LEU A 205 1.43 -9.99 -0.71
N ILE A 206 1.14 -9.65 0.53
CA ILE A 206 1.94 -10.02 1.70
C ILE A 206 1.08 -10.96 2.52
N GLN A 207 1.49 -12.22 2.59
CA GLN A 207 0.74 -13.27 3.27
C GLN A 207 1.44 -13.69 4.55
N HIS A 208 0.68 -13.87 5.62
CA HIS A 208 1.14 -14.52 6.84
C HIS A 208 1.24 -16.04 6.60
N ILE A 209 2.44 -16.60 6.80
CA ILE A 209 2.74 -18.04 6.57
C ILE A 209 2.90 -18.83 7.88
N GLY A 210 2.44 -18.29 8.99
CA GLY A 210 2.44 -19.00 10.27
C GLY A 210 1.62 -20.28 10.20
N ASN A 211 2.04 -21.32 10.87
CA ASN A 211 1.43 -22.66 10.86
C ASN A 211 -0.10 -22.56 11.00
N LYS A 212 -0.83 -22.99 9.96
CA LYS A 212 -2.29 -23.19 10.00
C LYS A 212 -2.68 -24.36 10.95
N HIS A 213 -1.71 -24.91 11.69
CA HIS A 213 -1.88 -26.05 12.58
C HIS A 213 -1.20 -25.78 13.91
N ALA A 214 -1.94 -25.24 14.84
CA ALA A 214 -1.78 -25.42 16.28
C ALA A 214 -3.16 -25.39 16.93
#